data_7c39d99a837205b1bfed8450cf01ec54
#
_entry.id   7c39d99a837205b1bfed8450cf01ec54
#
_cell.length_a   1.000
_cell.length_b   1.000
_cell.length_c   1.000
_cell.angle_alpha   90.00
_cell.angle_beta   90.00
_cell.angle_gamma   90.00
#
_symmetry.space_group_name_H-M   'P 1'
#
loop_
_entity.id
_entity.type
_entity.pdbx_description
1 polymer ?
#
loop_
_entity_poly.entity_id
_entity_poly.type
_entity_poly.pdbx_seq_one_letter_code
_entity_poly.pdbx_strand_id
1 'polypeptide(L)'
;MLRTGNNCQKKLLLIACQLLITTILSAQTIEVNLPSCLGLPYVFCLAQGAKQDTILTGKIAEQGKTIILLPEEYASYRGVGSLSIQNCKSLNMILNGEPKIVINEKRALDDFEVTFTQSKENGFMDEMIARQQQLIEKYRLVESGLNFWQMKDLFYVSLAQERKELERQYIAHQMGINQSPLYAARLIEILSCLTGTGTVFNQSQEAVRFAQQKFIAEKLDFDDLYTSGFWQLTMDFWGELNMENDSLLLSDSRKMLDRVSDIYIRRELTQSFIRLFSLYGKDYLLAELGTEYLTMPLNGQLAPEIHTRGTSFLSKNSLLVFYETGCGSCHNELEMLKNRYSLLADNQIRVISIAADTSQEVFEYTSSGFLWEDKFCDFEGFDGVNFRNYGIVGTPTFILIDENGIVRGRYAQLKELLKE
;
A
#
# COMPACT_ATOMS: atom_id res chain seq x y z
N MET A 1 70.03 17.28 20.96
CA MET A 1 69.17 16.21 20.30
C MET A 1 67.90 16.06 21.08
N LEU A 2 66.77 16.10 20.44
CA LEU A 2 65.38 15.92 20.90
C LEU A 2 64.50 17.16 20.67
N ARG A 3 64.02 17.33 19.44
CA ARG A 3 62.82 18.13 19.10
C ARG A 3 62.31 17.72 17.70
N THR A 4 61.70 16.56 17.56
CA THR A 4 61.00 16.20 16.31
C THR A 4 59.76 15.26 16.53
N GLY A 5 59.17 15.24 17.75
CA GLY A 5 58.04 14.37 18.05
C GLY A 5 56.65 15.00 17.99
N ASN A 6 56.51 16.34 17.98
CA ASN A 6 55.22 16.98 18.24
C ASN A 6 54.44 17.45 17.00
N ASN A 7 55.03 17.40 15.82
CA ASN A 7 54.33 17.87 14.60
C ASN A 7 53.55 16.77 13.84
N CYS A 8 53.85 15.50 14.10
CA CYS A 8 53.16 14.40 13.44
C CYS A 8 51.80 14.10 14.13
N GLN A 9 51.73 14.18 15.46
CA GLN A 9 50.47 13.99 16.20
C GLN A 9 49.48 15.14 15.99
N LYS A 10 49.93 16.39 15.86
CA LYS A 10 49.03 17.50 15.52
C LYS A 10 48.47 17.44 14.09
N LYS A 11 49.23 16.90 13.13
CA LYS A 11 48.72 16.68 11.77
C LYS A 11 47.74 15.49 11.70
N LEU A 12 47.93 14.42 12.50
CA LEU A 12 46.97 13.32 12.59
C LEU A 12 45.67 13.77 13.29
N LEU A 13 45.72 14.61 14.30
CA LEU A 13 44.50 15.14 14.95
C LEU A 13 43.73 16.12 14.03
N LEU A 14 44.40 16.89 13.19
CA LEU A 14 43.74 17.78 12.21
C LEU A 14 43.12 16.99 11.05
N ILE A 15 43.70 15.87 10.63
CA ILE A 15 43.15 14.99 9.59
C ILE A 15 41.98 14.19 10.16
N ALA A 16 42.02 13.78 11.44
CA ALA A 16 40.89 13.13 12.10
C ALA A 16 39.69 14.08 12.35
N CYS A 17 39.94 15.39 12.58
CA CYS A 17 38.87 16.39 12.67
C CYS A 17 38.30 16.81 11.31
N GLN A 18 39.01 16.60 10.21
CA GLN A 18 38.50 16.89 8.87
C GLN A 18 37.72 15.71 8.24
N LEU A 19 37.78 14.52 8.84
CA LEU A 19 36.99 13.33 8.40
C LEU A 19 35.69 13.15 9.18
N LEU A 20 35.39 13.97 10.16
CA LEU A 20 34.08 14.19 10.73
C LEU A 20 33.36 15.32 9.95
N ILE A 21 33.31 15.22 8.64
CA ILE A 21 32.19 15.77 7.89
C ILE A 21 31.00 14.89 8.28
N THR A 22 30.39 15.21 9.41
CA THR A 22 28.99 14.93 9.62
C THR A 22 28.30 15.45 8.35
N THR A 23 27.87 14.57 7.48
CA THR A 23 26.79 14.88 6.57
C THR A 23 25.67 15.36 7.48
N ILE A 24 25.57 16.67 7.66
CA ILE A 24 24.35 17.29 8.16
C ILE A 24 23.33 16.89 7.10
N LEU A 25 22.57 15.82 7.35
CA LEU A 25 21.38 15.53 6.56
C LEU A 25 20.52 16.78 6.75
N SER A 26 20.58 17.68 5.76
CA SER A 26 19.76 18.88 5.77
C SER A 26 18.32 18.42 5.69
N ALA A 27 17.51 18.74 6.69
CA ALA A 27 16.08 18.50 6.67
C ALA A 27 15.51 19.03 5.34
N GLN A 28 14.80 18.18 4.61
CA GLN A 28 14.20 18.56 3.33
C GLN A 28 13.18 19.67 3.57
N THR A 29 13.26 20.73 2.78
CA THR A 29 12.40 21.90 2.90
C THR A 29 11.33 21.89 1.80
N ILE A 30 10.07 21.99 2.17
CA ILE A 30 8.95 22.14 1.25
C ILE A 30 8.40 23.55 1.41
N GLU A 31 8.56 24.35 0.38
CA GLU A 31 8.01 25.70 0.31
C GLU A 31 6.68 25.67 -0.44
N VAL A 32 5.60 26.09 0.21
CA VAL A 32 4.24 26.05 -0.31
C VAL A 32 3.76 27.47 -0.53
N ASN A 33 3.46 27.82 -1.78
CA ASN A 33 2.96 29.15 -2.18
C ASN A 33 1.54 28.97 -2.77
N LEU A 34 0.52 29.01 -1.91
CA LEU A 34 -0.88 28.74 -2.25
C LEU A 34 -1.78 29.88 -1.76
N PRO A 35 -1.86 30.99 -2.50
CA PRO A 35 -2.70 32.12 -2.14
C PRO A 35 -4.18 31.83 -1.99
N SER A 36 -4.70 30.80 -2.64
CA SER A 36 -6.11 30.39 -2.53
C SER A 36 -6.45 29.63 -1.24
N CYS A 37 -5.44 29.20 -0.46
CA CYS A 37 -5.62 28.37 0.75
C CYS A 37 -5.16 29.09 2.04
N LEU A 38 -5.16 30.42 2.08
CA LEU A 38 -4.66 31.22 3.21
C LEU A 38 -5.37 30.86 4.51
N GLY A 39 -4.59 30.68 5.58
CA GLY A 39 -5.09 30.40 6.93
C GLY A 39 -5.72 29.02 7.13
N LEU A 40 -5.87 28.21 6.08
CA LEU A 40 -6.49 26.90 6.15
C LEU A 40 -5.57 25.87 6.83
N PRO A 41 -6.13 24.98 7.66
CA PRO A 41 -5.37 23.90 8.27
C PRO A 41 -4.89 22.89 7.23
N TYR A 42 -3.70 22.33 7.45
CA TYR A 42 -3.20 21.24 6.64
C TYR A 42 -2.72 20.06 7.50
N VAL A 43 -2.72 18.89 6.87
CA VAL A 43 -2.10 17.66 7.36
C VAL A 43 -1.09 17.21 6.31
N PHE A 44 0.12 16.90 6.74
CA PHE A 44 1.17 16.35 5.88
C PHE A 44 1.46 14.90 6.29
N CYS A 45 1.30 14.01 5.32
CA CYS A 45 1.45 12.56 5.52
C CYS A 45 2.51 11.99 4.59
N LEU A 46 3.12 10.88 4.99
CA LEU A 46 4.01 10.05 4.16
C LEU A 46 3.36 8.70 3.89
N ALA A 47 3.51 8.19 2.66
CA ALA A 47 3.02 6.88 2.28
C ALA A 47 3.88 5.76 2.89
N GLN A 48 3.23 4.75 3.51
CA GLN A 48 3.87 3.56 4.06
C GLN A 48 2.95 2.34 3.90
N GLY A 49 3.20 1.52 2.88
CA GLY A 49 2.35 0.37 2.57
C GLY A 49 0.92 0.79 2.25
N ALA A 50 -0.05 0.15 2.87
CA ALA A 50 -1.47 0.47 2.72
C ALA A 50 -1.92 1.70 3.53
N LYS A 51 -1.03 2.29 4.34
CA LYS A 51 -1.33 3.40 5.26
C LYS A 51 -0.63 4.69 4.84
N GLN A 52 -1.05 5.78 5.44
CA GLN A 52 -0.38 7.07 5.39
C GLN A 52 -0.11 7.54 6.82
N ASP A 53 1.14 7.79 7.14
CA ASP A 53 1.52 8.30 8.45
C ASP A 53 1.46 9.81 8.49
N THR A 54 0.71 10.37 9.44
CA THR A 54 0.65 11.81 9.68
C THR A 54 1.94 12.26 10.36
N ILE A 55 2.72 13.09 9.67
CA ILE A 55 4.02 13.58 10.14
C ILE A 55 3.90 14.97 10.76
N LEU A 56 3.14 15.86 10.13
CA LEU A 56 3.01 17.24 10.55
C LEU A 56 1.58 17.74 10.33
N THR A 57 1.18 18.66 11.19
CA THR A 57 -0.04 19.45 11.02
C THR A 57 0.28 20.93 11.20
N GLY A 58 -0.47 21.79 10.54
CA GLY A 58 -0.25 23.25 10.64
C GLY A 58 -1.31 24.05 9.92
N LYS A 59 -1.01 25.30 9.63
CA LYS A 59 -1.88 26.19 8.82
C LYS A 59 -1.05 26.87 7.73
N ILE A 60 -1.65 27.03 6.57
CA ILE A 60 -1.06 27.86 5.50
C ILE A 60 -1.01 29.30 6.01
N ALA A 61 0.18 29.91 5.92
CA ALA A 61 0.40 31.26 6.43
C ALA A 61 -0.49 32.30 5.72
N GLU A 62 -0.92 33.33 6.45
CA GLU A 62 -1.77 34.39 5.91
C GLU A 62 -1.13 35.16 4.72
N GLN A 63 0.18 35.08 4.58
CA GLN A 63 0.94 35.66 3.47
C GLN A 63 1.03 34.73 2.24
N GLY A 64 0.39 33.55 2.31
CA GLY A 64 0.36 32.58 1.22
C GLY A 64 1.61 31.72 1.07
N LYS A 65 2.67 32.00 1.83
CA LYS A 65 3.94 31.26 1.79
C LYS A 65 4.14 30.51 3.09
N THR A 66 4.18 29.19 3.02
CA THR A 66 4.43 28.30 4.17
C THR A 66 5.69 27.49 3.92
N ILE A 67 6.49 27.31 4.95
CA ILE A 67 7.67 26.43 4.93
C ILE A 67 7.37 25.24 5.82
N ILE A 68 7.39 24.03 5.24
CA ILE A 68 7.29 22.76 5.94
C ILE A 68 8.70 22.17 5.97
N LEU A 69 9.21 21.91 7.17
CA LEU A 69 10.48 21.22 7.37
C LEU A 69 10.20 19.76 7.69
N LEU A 70 10.72 18.86 6.89
CA LEU A 70 10.59 17.43 7.16
C LEU A 70 11.43 17.10 8.41
N PRO A 71 10.88 16.38 9.44
CA PRO A 71 11.65 15.98 10.61
C PRO A 71 12.87 15.14 10.23
N GLU A 72 13.94 15.25 11.04
CA GLU A 72 15.24 14.61 10.76
C GLU A 72 15.15 13.10 10.59
N GLU A 73 14.23 12.44 11.31
CA GLU A 73 13.95 11.01 11.21
C GLU A 73 13.45 10.56 9.82
N TYR A 74 12.88 11.49 9.04
CA TYR A 74 12.43 11.26 7.66
C TYR A 74 13.38 11.84 6.61
N ALA A 75 14.57 12.33 7.00
CA ALA A 75 15.51 12.92 6.05
C ALA A 75 15.97 11.96 4.94
N SER A 76 15.95 10.65 5.20
CA SER A 76 16.26 9.60 4.23
C SER A 76 15.01 9.02 3.52
N TYR A 77 13.82 9.57 3.80
CA TYR A 77 12.61 9.08 3.18
C TYR A 77 12.64 9.32 1.66
N ARG A 78 12.32 8.26 0.92
CA ARG A 78 12.15 8.25 -0.53
C ARG A 78 10.76 7.71 -0.84
N GLY A 79 9.88 8.57 -1.33
CA GLY A 79 8.49 8.17 -1.52
C GLY A 79 7.55 9.34 -1.79
N VAL A 80 6.27 9.09 -1.67
CA VAL A 80 5.21 10.08 -1.87
C VAL A 80 4.81 10.71 -0.54
N GLY A 81 4.89 12.04 -0.47
CA GLY A 81 4.27 12.85 0.57
C GLY A 81 2.95 13.43 0.08
N SER A 82 1.96 13.51 0.96
CA SER A 82 0.65 14.08 0.69
C SER A 82 0.38 15.27 1.61
N LEU A 83 0.11 16.44 1.02
CA LEU A 83 -0.30 17.65 1.72
C LEU A 83 -1.82 17.84 1.53
N SER A 84 -2.60 17.49 2.53
CA SER A 84 -4.06 17.67 2.51
C SER A 84 -4.43 18.97 3.20
N ILE A 85 -5.06 19.90 2.49
CA ILE A 85 -5.48 21.21 3.00
C ILE A 85 -7.00 21.21 3.13
N GLN A 86 -7.48 21.47 4.33
CA GLN A 86 -8.90 21.39 4.65
C GLN A 86 -9.71 22.35 3.75
N ASN A 87 -10.80 21.83 3.16
CA ASN A 87 -11.70 22.58 2.26
C ASN A 87 -10.99 23.25 1.06
N CYS A 88 -9.78 22.79 0.71
CA CYS A 88 -9.05 23.27 -0.45
C CYS A 88 -8.68 22.09 -1.36
N LYS A 89 -7.49 21.54 -1.22
CA LYS A 89 -6.99 20.46 -2.09
C LYS A 89 -6.04 19.52 -1.36
N SER A 90 -5.91 18.28 -1.86
CA SER A 90 -4.80 17.39 -1.54
C SER A 90 -3.78 17.40 -2.66
N LEU A 91 -2.51 17.57 -2.31
CA LEU A 91 -1.38 17.64 -3.22
C LEU A 91 -0.41 16.50 -2.90
N ASN A 92 -0.12 15.67 -3.88
CA ASN A 92 0.91 14.65 -3.76
C ASN A 92 2.22 15.17 -4.34
N MET A 93 3.34 14.83 -3.72
CA MET A 93 4.67 15.20 -4.16
C MET A 93 5.66 14.06 -3.91
N ILE A 94 6.68 13.98 -4.73
CA ILE A 94 7.77 13.02 -4.57
C ILE A 94 8.85 13.66 -3.68
N LEU A 95 9.26 12.92 -2.66
CA LEU A 95 10.36 13.24 -1.77
C LEU A 95 11.49 12.24 -2.03
N ASN A 96 12.67 12.70 -2.38
CA ASN A 96 13.85 11.85 -2.62
C ASN A 96 15.14 12.58 -2.27
N GLY A 97 15.22 13.12 -1.04
CA GLY A 97 16.43 13.79 -0.54
C GLY A 97 16.77 15.11 -1.26
N GLU A 98 15.88 15.67 -2.05
CA GLU A 98 16.06 16.99 -2.65
C GLU A 98 16.05 18.06 -1.54
N PRO A 99 17.04 18.97 -1.49
CA PRO A 99 17.16 19.90 -0.36
C PRO A 99 15.97 20.86 -0.25
N LYS A 100 15.31 21.13 -1.38
CA LYS A 100 14.16 22.02 -1.44
C LYS A 100 13.22 21.66 -2.56
N ILE A 101 11.92 21.65 -2.24
CA ILE A 101 10.80 21.55 -3.20
C ILE A 101 9.98 22.83 -3.05
N VAL A 102 9.64 23.48 -4.16
CA VAL A 102 8.77 24.66 -4.16
C VAL A 102 7.50 24.36 -4.93
N ILE A 103 6.38 24.51 -4.25
CA ILE A 103 5.03 24.32 -4.79
C ILE A 103 4.41 25.69 -5.01
N ASN A 104 4.03 25.98 -6.24
CA ASN A 104 3.38 27.24 -6.59
C ASN A 104 2.00 26.96 -7.16
N GLU A 105 1.02 27.76 -6.74
CA GLU A 105 -0.30 27.78 -7.35
C GLU A 105 -0.19 28.35 -8.77
N LYS A 106 -0.78 27.63 -9.72
CA LYS A 106 -0.99 28.08 -11.09
C LYS A 106 -2.49 28.29 -11.28
N ARG A 107 -2.90 29.52 -11.53
CA ARG A 107 -4.30 29.82 -11.83
C ARG A 107 -4.62 29.37 -13.26
N ALA A 108 -5.42 28.33 -13.42
CA ALA A 108 -6.16 28.03 -14.64
C ALA A 108 -7.57 28.59 -14.51
N LEU A 109 -8.25 28.87 -15.63
CA LEU A 109 -9.51 29.61 -15.67
C LEU A 109 -10.62 29.04 -14.79
N ASP A 110 -10.61 27.73 -14.51
CA ASP A 110 -11.64 27.04 -13.69
C ASP A 110 -11.05 25.96 -12.77
N ASP A 111 -9.71 25.77 -12.72
CA ASP A 111 -9.11 24.72 -11.92
C ASP A 111 -7.86 25.20 -11.17
N PHE A 112 -7.71 24.68 -9.95
CA PHE A 112 -6.56 24.93 -9.12
C PHE A 112 -5.46 23.93 -9.52
N GLU A 113 -4.49 24.37 -10.28
CA GLU A 113 -3.29 23.59 -10.62
C GLU A 113 -2.11 24.05 -9.77
N VAL A 114 -1.16 23.16 -9.54
CA VAL A 114 0.13 23.49 -8.93
C VAL A 114 1.27 23.14 -9.88
N THR A 115 2.39 23.85 -9.70
CA THR A 115 3.63 23.55 -10.37
C THR A 115 4.72 23.32 -9.34
N PHE A 116 5.57 22.34 -9.60
CA PHE A 116 6.74 22.05 -8.79
C PHE A 116 7.97 22.72 -9.39
N THR A 117 8.70 23.47 -8.58
CA THR A 117 9.98 24.03 -8.97
C THR A 117 11.07 23.62 -7.98
N GLN A 118 12.33 23.61 -8.41
CA GLN A 118 13.47 23.13 -7.62
C GLN A 118 13.35 21.64 -7.20
N SER A 119 12.60 20.85 -7.97
CA SER A 119 12.48 19.41 -7.80
C SER A 119 12.62 18.72 -9.16
N LYS A 120 13.63 17.88 -9.29
CA LYS A 120 13.87 17.06 -10.48
C LYS A 120 12.87 15.91 -10.57
N GLU A 121 12.53 15.33 -9.41
CA GLU A 121 11.59 14.22 -9.32
C GLU A 121 10.20 14.63 -9.78
N ASN A 122 9.64 15.68 -9.17
CA ASN A 122 8.28 16.14 -9.51
C ASN A 122 8.22 16.72 -10.92
N GLY A 123 9.25 17.46 -11.36
CA GLY A 123 9.31 17.97 -12.73
C GLY A 123 9.39 16.86 -13.78
N PHE A 124 10.16 15.81 -13.51
CA PHE A 124 10.22 14.63 -14.40
C PHE A 124 8.87 13.91 -14.46
N MET A 125 8.19 13.73 -13.32
CA MET A 125 6.87 13.11 -13.24
C MET A 125 5.87 13.87 -14.12
N ASP A 126 5.77 15.18 -13.96
CA ASP A 126 4.84 16.04 -14.71
C ASP A 126 5.13 15.99 -16.23
N GLU A 127 6.40 16.13 -16.62
CA GLU A 127 6.81 16.10 -18.02
C GLU A 127 6.49 14.75 -18.68
N MET A 128 6.88 13.65 -18.04
CA MET A 128 6.70 12.32 -18.62
C MET A 128 5.23 11.93 -18.72
N ILE A 129 4.42 12.22 -17.71
CA ILE A 129 2.97 11.94 -17.76
C ILE A 129 2.29 12.79 -18.83
N ALA A 130 2.58 14.09 -18.91
CA ALA A 130 2.00 14.96 -19.92
C ALA A 130 2.37 14.48 -21.35
N ARG A 131 3.63 14.07 -21.55
CA ARG A 131 4.09 13.53 -22.83
C ARG A 131 3.40 12.21 -23.18
N GLN A 132 3.26 11.32 -22.21
CA GLN A 132 2.56 10.03 -22.40
C GLN A 132 1.10 10.25 -22.83
N GLN A 133 0.38 11.10 -22.11
CA GLN A 133 -1.00 11.44 -22.42
C GLN A 133 -1.12 12.03 -23.85
N GLN A 134 -0.27 12.98 -24.19
CA GLN A 134 -0.25 13.57 -25.54
C GLN A 134 -0.06 12.52 -26.63
N LEU A 135 0.85 11.55 -26.45
CA LEU A 135 1.09 10.49 -27.42
C LEU A 135 -0.13 9.56 -27.54
N ILE A 136 -0.75 9.19 -26.42
CA ILE A 136 -1.95 8.35 -26.39
C ILE A 136 -3.13 9.05 -27.11
N GLU A 137 -3.35 10.31 -26.83
CA GLU A 137 -4.44 11.07 -27.46
C GLU A 137 -4.25 11.22 -28.97
N LYS A 138 -3.04 11.57 -29.41
CA LYS A 138 -2.71 11.63 -30.85
C LYS A 138 -2.92 10.28 -31.52
N TYR A 139 -2.47 9.19 -30.89
CA TYR A 139 -2.66 7.86 -31.40
C TYR A 139 -4.14 7.50 -31.57
N ARG A 140 -4.97 7.78 -30.56
CA ARG A 140 -6.43 7.57 -30.62
C ARG A 140 -7.09 8.35 -31.77
N LEU A 141 -6.68 9.60 -32.00
CA LEU A 141 -7.18 10.41 -33.11
C LEU A 141 -6.79 9.81 -34.46
N VAL A 142 -5.53 9.37 -34.60
CA VAL A 142 -5.04 8.73 -35.83
C VAL A 142 -5.78 7.41 -36.10
N GLU A 143 -5.97 6.56 -35.10
CA GLU A 143 -6.73 5.31 -35.21
C GLU A 143 -8.18 5.58 -35.61
N SER A 144 -8.83 6.57 -34.99
CA SER A 144 -10.19 6.98 -35.38
C SER A 144 -10.25 7.43 -36.85
N GLY A 145 -9.25 8.16 -37.32
CA GLY A 145 -9.12 8.54 -38.71
C GLY A 145 -8.95 7.35 -39.65
N LEU A 146 -8.06 6.41 -39.31
CA LEU A 146 -7.82 5.21 -40.10
C LEU A 146 -9.08 4.32 -40.23
N ASN A 147 -9.93 4.30 -39.22
CA ASN A 147 -11.20 3.59 -39.26
C ASN A 147 -12.25 4.28 -40.13
N PHE A 148 -12.11 5.60 -40.37
CA PHE A 148 -13.04 6.39 -41.16
C PHE A 148 -12.68 6.44 -42.65
N TRP A 149 -11.39 6.58 -43.00
CA TRP A 149 -10.89 6.73 -44.38
C TRP A 149 -10.59 5.38 -45.01
N GLN A 150 -10.71 5.29 -46.35
CA GLN A 150 -10.41 4.08 -47.10
C GLN A 150 -8.92 4.01 -47.45
N MET A 151 -8.36 2.79 -47.58
CA MET A 151 -6.94 2.55 -47.91
C MET A 151 -6.43 3.24 -49.19
N LYS A 152 -7.33 3.52 -50.14
CA LYS A 152 -7.00 4.20 -51.39
C LYS A 152 -6.87 5.72 -51.24
N ASP A 153 -7.30 6.28 -50.12
CA ASP A 153 -7.30 7.73 -49.93
C ASP A 153 -5.88 8.18 -49.49
N LEU A 154 -5.41 9.28 -50.09
CA LEU A 154 -4.10 9.86 -49.72
C LEU A 154 -4.02 10.17 -48.21
N PHE A 155 -5.14 10.58 -47.63
CA PHE A 155 -5.22 10.90 -46.22
C PHE A 155 -5.03 9.67 -45.35
N TYR A 156 -5.57 8.50 -45.75
CA TYR A 156 -5.29 7.23 -45.09
C TYR A 156 -3.80 6.89 -45.05
N VAL A 157 -3.11 7.07 -46.17
CA VAL A 157 -1.67 6.79 -46.25
C VAL A 157 -0.86 7.67 -45.29
N SER A 158 -1.23 8.96 -45.20
CA SER A 158 -0.59 9.90 -44.26
C SER A 158 -0.85 9.53 -42.81
N LEU A 159 -2.08 9.15 -42.47
CA LEU A 159 -2.46 8.69 -41.10
C LEU A 159 -1.72 7.38 -40.76
N ALA A 160 -1.58 6.46 -41.69
CA ALA A 160 -0.87 5.19 -41.44
C ALA A 160 0.64 5.42 -41.20
N GLN A 161 1.23 6.44 -41.83
CA GLN A 161 2.62 6.86 -41.58
C GLN A 161 2.74 7.50 -40.19
N GLU A 162 1.82 8.42 -39.84
CA GLU A 162 1.78 9.06 -38.52
C GLU A 162 1.60 8.03 -37.41
N ARG A 163 0.75 7.03 -37.58
CA ARG A 163 0.59 5.93 -36.61
C ARG A 163 1.91 5.26 -36.27
N LYS A 164 2.68 4.86 -37.32
CA LYS A 164 3.99 4.22 -37.12
C LYS A 164 4.99 5.13 -36.42
N GLU A 165 4.95 6.41 -36.70
CA GLU A 165 5.82 7.38 -36.03
C GLU A 165 5.44 7.56 -34.56
N LEU A 166 4.14 7.62 -34.24
CA LEU A 166 3.65 7.68 -32.85
C LEU A 166 4.00 6.41 -32.07
N GLU A 167 3.89 5.23 -32.68
CA GLU A 167 4.33 3.96 -32.08
C GLU A 167 5.82 4.00 -31.73
N ARG A 168 6.65 4.48 -32.65
CA ARG A 168 8.09 4.65 -32.42
C ARG A 168 8.39 5.65 -31.30
N GLN A 169 7.71 6.80 -31.29
CA GLN A 169 7.87 7.81 -30.25
C GLN A 169 7.44 7.29 -28.88
N TYR A 170 6.36 6.51 -28.84
CA TYR A 170 5.86 5.93 -27.58
C TYR A 170 6.86 4.92 -27.02
N ILE A 171 7.40 4.03 -27.83
CA ILE A 171 8.46 3.09 -27.43
C ILE A 171 9.68 3.84 -26.89
N ALA A 172 10.14 4.88 -27.60
CA ALA A 172 11.28 5.68 -27.16
C ALA A 172 10.99 6.40 -25.84
N HIS A 173 9.76 6.89 -25.64
CA HIS A 173 9.32 7.50 -24.41
C HIS A 173 9.36 6.51 -23.24
N GLN A 174 8.80 5.29 -23.39
CA GLN A 174 8.85 4.24 -22.37
C GLN A 174 10.29 3.83 -22.04
N MET A 175 11.16 3.71 -23.07
CA MET A 175 12.59 3.44 -22.84
C MET A 175 13.26 4.56 -22.02
N GLY A 176 12.92 5.81 -22.26
CA GLY A 176 13.44 6.95 -21.49
C GLY A 176 13.03 6.90 -20.01
N ILE A 177 11.79 6.50 -19.73
CA ILE A 177 11.32 6.30 -18.35
C ILE A 177 12.10 5.15 -17.70
N ASN A 178 12.16 3.98 -18.34
CA ASN A 178 12.79 2.78 -17.79
C ASN A 178 14.29 2.94 -17.51
N GLN A 179 14.98 3.81 -18.27
CA GLN A 179 16.41 4.09 -18.10
C GLN A 179 16.70 5.19 -17.06
N SER A 180 15.68 5.90 -16.60
CA SER A 180 15.83 6.96 -15.62
C SER A 180 16.16 6.41 -14.23
N PRO A 181 17.15 6.97 -13.51
CA PRO A 181 17.46 6.59 -12.14
C PRO A 181 16.51 7.25 -11.11
N LEU A 182 15.59 8.10 -11.55
CA LEU A 182 14.70 8.84 -10.67
C LEU A 182 13.62 7.93 -10.06
N TYR A 183 13.23 8.22 -8.84
CA TYR A 183 12.12 7.54 -8.19
C TYR A 183 10.79 7.81 -8.91
N ALA A 184 10.61 9.01 -9.46
CA ALA A 184 9.49 9.36 -10.33
C ALA A 184 9.27 8.36 -11.46
N ALA A 185 10.36 7.84 -12.06
CA ALA A 185 10.26 6.83 -13.10
C ALA A 185 9.65 5.52 -12.58
N ARG A 186 9.98 5.10 -11.35
CA ARG A 186 9.39 3.91 -10.71
C ARG A 186 7.89 4.09 -10.47
N LEU A 187 7.49 5.29 -10.02
CA LEU A 187 6.07 5.62 -9.88
C LEU A 187 5.32 5.60 -11.22
N ILE A 188 5.92 6.13 -12.29
CA ILE A 188 5.32 6.09 -13.63
C ILE A 188 5.18 4.64 -14.11
N GLU A 189 6.13 3.76 -13.85
CA GLU A 189 6.04 2.34 -14.18
C GLU A 189 4.87 1.66 -13.46
N ILE A 190 4.69 1.94 -12.15
CA ILE A 190 3.55 1.42 -11.37
C ILE A 190 2.22 1.93 -11.95
N LEU A 191 2.09 3.25 -12.16
CA LEU A 191 0.89 3.85 -12.74
C LEU A 191 0.60 3.30 -14.15
N SER A 192 1.63 3.15 -14.97
CA SER A 192 1.50 2.61 -16.32
C SER A 192 1.05 1.14 -16.31
N CYS A 193 1.52 0.36 -15.34
CA CYS A 193 1.04 -1.00 -15.12
C CYS A 193 -0.45 -0.98 -14.76
N LEU A 194 -0.85 -0.20 -13.77
CA LEU A 194 -2.25 -0.13 -13.30
C LEU A 194 -3.23 0.34 -14.39
N THR A 195 -2.79 1.26 -15.24
CA THR A 195 -3.62 1.82 -16.33
C THR A 195 -3.52 1.05 -17.65
N GLY A 196 -2.62 0.07 -17.76
CA GLY A 196 -2.34 -0.66 -18.99
C GLY A 196 -1.64 0.17 -20.07
N THR A 197 -1.04 1.32 -19.70
CA THR A 197 -0.38 2.25 -20.63
C THR A 197 1.12 2.02 -20.79
N GLY A 198 1.71 1.13 -19.99
CA GLY A 198 3.14 0.78 -20.06
C GLY A 198 3.51 -0.19 -21.19
N THR A 199 2.56 -0.58 -22.02
CA THR A 199 2.72 -1.50 -23.15
C THR A 199 2.72 -0.75 -24.47
N VAL A 200 3.11 -1.41 -25.56
CA VAL A 200 3.01 -0.81 -26.91
C VAL A 200 1.56 -0.64 -27.34
N PHE A 201 1.29 0.27 -28.26
CA PHE A 201 -0.03 0.42 -28.87
C PHE A 201 -0.46 -0.84 -29.63
N ASN A 202 -1.76 -1.03 -29.82
CA ASN A 202 -2.37 -2.17 -30.54
C ASN A 202 -2.12 -3.56 -29.96
N GLN A 203 -1.92 -3.67 -28.64
CA GLN A 203 -1.94 -4.97 -27.99
C GLN A 203 -3.38 -5.43 -27.70
N SER A 204 -3.58 -6.75 -27.74
CA SER A 204 -4.82 -7.33 -27.24
C SER A 204 -4.97 -7.09 -25.73
N GLN A 205 -6.19 -7.02 -25.22
CA GLN A 205 -6.43 -6.91 -23.79
C GLN A 205 -5.76 -8.04 -23.00
N GLU A 206 -5.73 -9.23 -23.55
CA GLU A 206 -5.06 -10.39 -22.96
C GLU A 206 -3.54 -10.19 -22.84
N ALA A 207 -2.89 -9.65 -23.88
CA ALA A 207 -1.46 -9.36 -23.85
C ALA A 207 -1.14 -8.25 -22.82
N VAL A 208 -1.98 -7.22 -22.69
CA VAL A 208 -1.84 -6.19 -21.68
C VAL A 208 -1.97 -6.79 -20.29
N ARG A 209 -3.02 -7.59 -20.05
CA ARG A 209 -3.26 -8.28 -18.77
C ARG A 209 -2.08 -9.17 -18.38
N PHE A 210 -1.56 -9.94 -19.31
CA PHE A 210 -0.38 -10.78 -19.07
C PHE A 210 0.86 -9.96 -18.71
N ALA A 211 1.09 -8.84 -19.39
CA ALA A 211 2.20 -7.94 -19.09
C ALA A 211 2.08 -7.30 -17.70
N GLN A 212 0.87 -6.92 -17.29
CA GLN A 212 0.56 -6.38 -15.96
C GLN A 212 0.81 -7.41 -14.85
N GLN A 213 0.30 -8.65 -15.02
CA GLN A 213 0.55 -9.75 -14.10
C GLN A 213 2.05 -10.01 -13.92
N LYS A 214 2.76 -10.14 -15.04
CA LYS A 214 4.21 -10.39 -15.04
C LYS A 214 4.99 -9.24 -14.41
N PHE A 215 4.61 -7.99 -14.63
CA PHE A 215 5.27 -6.84 -14.02
C PHE A 215 5.14 -6.90 -12.51
N ILE A 216 3.94 -7.10 -11.97
CA ILE A 216 3.71 -7.11 -10.52
C ILE A 216 4.44 -8.30 -9.87
N ALA A 217 4.30 -9.50 -10.42
CA ALA A 217 4.86 -10.71 -9.83
C ALA A 217 6.39 -10.80 -9.93
N GLU A 218 7.01 -10.28 -11.00
CA GLU A 218 8.41 -10.57 -11.32
C GLU A 218 9.34 -9.34 -11.37
N LYS A 219 8.79 -8.12 -11.55
CA LYS A 219 9.61 -6.92 -11.77
C LYS A 219 9.42 -5.81 -10.76
N LEU A 220 8.19 -5.65 -10.25
CA LEU A 220 7.83 -4.58 -9.34
C LEU A 220 8.76 -4.57 -8.12
N ASP A 221 9.40 -3.42 -7.86
CA ASP A 221 10.15 -3.21 -6.64
C ASP A 221 9.18 -2.90 -5.49
N PHE A 222 9.19 -3.75 -4.45
CA PHE A 222 8.29 -3.60 -3.33
C PHE A 222 8.74 -2.52 -2.34
N ASP A 223 10.03 -2.16 -2.31
CA ASP A 223 10.52 -1.01 -1.55
C ASP A 223 9.95 0.28 -2.15
N ASP A 224 9.99 0.41 -3.48
CA ASP A 224 9.41 1.54 -4.19
C ASP A 224 7.88 1.56 -4.07
N LEU A 225 7.22 0.40 -4.12
CA LEU A 225 5.77 0.30 -3.93
C LEU A 225 5.36 0.71 -2.51
N TYR A 226 6.13 0.33 -1.49
CA TYR A 226 5.83 0.60 -0.08
C TYR A 226 5.70 2.09 0.22
N THR A 227 6.50 2.91 -0.44
CA THR A 227 6.48 4.37 -0.27
C THR A 227 5.74 5.12 -1.38
N SER A 228 5.12 4.41 -2.32
CA SER A 228 4.45 5.01 -3.49
C SER A 228 3.07 5.60 -3.22
N GLY A 229 2.38 5.16 -2.16
CA GLY A 229 0.95 5.42 -1.94
C GLY A 229 0.02 4.57 -2.83
N PHE A 230 0.57 3.66 -3.66
CA PHE A 230 -0.20 2.77 -4.54
C PHE A 230 -0.29 1.32 -4.04
N TRP A 231 0.18 1.03 -2.84
CA TRP A 231 0.25 -0.31 -2.30
C TRP A 231 -1.09 -1.05 -2.40
N GLN A 232 -2.12 -0.51 -1.75
CA GLN A 232 -3.43 -1.13 -1.69
C GLN A 232 -4.02 -1.33 -3.09
N LEU A 233 -3.96 -0.28 -3.94
CA LEU A 233 -4.48 -0.31 -5.30
C LEU A 233 -3.76 -1.37 -6.16
N THR A 234 -2.44 -1.48 -6.03
CA THR A 234 -1.64 -2.45 -6.78
C THR A 234 -1.94 -3.89 -6.35
N MET A 235 -2.08 -4.12 -5.04
CA MET A 235 -2.37 -5.46 -4.53
C MET A 235 -3.80 -5.89 -4.87
N ASP A 236 -4.76 -4.99 -4.79
CA ASP A 236 -6.16 -5.27 -5.20
C ASP A 236 -6.24 -5.58 -6.68
N PHE A 237 -5.59 -4.77 -7.50
CA PHE A 237 -5.52 -4.99 -8.95
C PHE A 237 -4.87 -6.34 -9.31
N TRP A 238 -3.76 -6.71 -8.65
CA TRP A 238 -3.14 -8.02 -8.83
C TRP A 238 -4.09 -9.15 -8.43
N GLY A 239 -4.79 -9.01 -7.32
CA GLY A 239 -5.80 -9.96 -6.87
C GLY A 239 -6.90 -10.16 -7.92
N GLU A 240 -7.49 -9.08 -8.45
CA GLU A 240 -8.52 -9.11 -9.48
C GLU A 240 -8.03 -9.77 -10.78
N LEU A 241 -6.79 -9.51 -11.18
CA LEU A 241 -6.19 -10.13 -12.37
C LEU A 241 -6.09 -11.65 -12.27
N ASN A 242 -5.93 -12.19 -11.06
CA ASN A 242 -5.57 -13.58 -10.82
C ASN A 242 -6.64 -14.38 -10.06
N MET A 243 -7.74 -13.75 -9.60
CA MET A 243 -8.73 -14.37 -8.70
C MET A 243 -9.34 -15.70 -9.20
N GLU A 244 -9.33 -15.96 -10.49
CA GLU A 244 -9.87 -17.18 -11.07
C GLU A 244 -8.82 -18.31 -11.21
N ASN A 245 -7.54 -18.03 -10.88
CA ASN A 245 -6.44 -18.98 -11.08
C ASN A 245 -5.62 -19.18 -9.80
N ASP A 246 -5.98 -20.20 -9.03
CA ASP A 246 -5.34 -20.53 -7.76
C ASP A 246 -3.85 -20.85 -7.89
N SER A 247 -3.48 -21.59 -8.92
CA SER A 247 -2.06 -21.93 -9.15
C SER A 247 -1.22 -20.67 -9.40
N LEU A 248 -1.77 -19.69 -10.11
CA LEU A 248 -1.10 -18.43 -10.39
C LEU A 248 -1.04 -17.54 -9.14
N LEU A 249 -2.13 -17.46 -8.37
CA LEU A 249 -2.15 -16.77 -7.09
C LEU A 249 -1.05 -17.28 -6.16
N LEU A 250 -0.92 -18.59 -6.00
CA LEU A 250 0.12 -19.21 -5.16
C LEU A 250 1.53 -18.98 -5.70
N SER A 251 1.75 -19.26 -6.99
CA SER A 251 3.10 -19.15 -7.57
C SER A 251 3.60 -17.71 -7.53
N ASP A 252 2.74 -16.74 -7.80
CA ASP A 252 3.10 -15.32 -7.79
C ASP A 252 3.29 -14.81 -6.36
N SER A 253 2.46 -15.23 -5.41
CA SER A 253 2.65 -14.89 -3.99
C SER A 253 4.02 -15.35 -3.48
N ARG A 254 4.44 -16.57 -3.82
CA ARG A 254 5.78 -17.09 -3.47
C ARG A 254 6.88 -16.25 -4.09
N LYS A 255 6.82 -15.99 -5.41
CA LYS A 255 7.80 -15.15 -6.10
C LYS A 255 7.93 -13.75 -5.48
N MET A 256 6.80 -13.12 -5.13
CA MET A 256 6.81 -11.80 -4.51
C MET A 256 7.46 -11.84 -3.13
N LEU A 257 7.08 -12.81 -2.27
CA LEU A 257 7.64 -12.96 -0.92
C LEU A 257 9.13 -13.27 -0.95
N ASP A 258 9.60 -14.08 -1.91
CA ASP A 258 11.03 -14.41 -2.08
C ASP A 258 11.88 -13.19 -2.47
N ARG A 259 11.28 -12.19 -3.10
CA ARG A 259 11.97 -10.97 -3.54
C ARG A 259 12.03 -9.88 -2.47
N VAL A 260 11.26 -9.99 -1.40
CA VAL A 260 11.19 -8.98 -0.32
C VAL A 260 12.09 -9.41 0.83
N SER A 261 13.14 -8.64 1.09
CA SER A 261 14.08 -8.87 2.20
C SER A 261 13.75 -8.05 3.45
N ASP A 262 13.16 -6.86 3.28
CA ASP A 262 12.74 -6.01 4.40
C ASP A 262 11.57 -6.64 5.17
N ILE A 263 11.69 -6.71 6.50
CA ILE A 263 10.71 -7.40 7.34
C ILE A 263 9.37 -6.66 7.42
N TYR A 264 9.38 -5.32 7.35
CA TYR A 264 8.14 -4.53 7.41
C TYR A 264 7.37 -4.63 6.10
N ILE A 265 8.06 -4.56 4.98
CA ILE A 265 7.49 -4.72 3.64
C ILE A 265 6.98 -6.15 3.45
N ARG A 266 7.76 -7.14 3.89
CA ARG A 266 7.34 -8.55 3.84
C ARG A 266 6.07 -8.80 4.66
N ARG A 267 5.96 -8.18 5.84
CA ARG A 267 4.78 -8.25 6.69
C ARG A 267 3.57 -7.61 6.00
N GLU A 268 3.72 -6.43 5.41
CA GLU A 268 2.66 -5.73 4.70
C GLU A 268 2.17 -6.53 3.48
N LEU A 269 3.10 -7.13 2.74
CA LEU A 269 2.78 -8.01 1.61
C LEU A 269 2.02 -9.27 2.08
N THR A 270 2.46 -9.89 3.16
CA THR A 270 1.78 -11.05 3.78
C THR A 270 0.36 -10.67 4.20
N GLN A 271 0.17 -9.53 4.85
CA GLN A 271 -1.15 -9.04 5.25
C GLN A 271 -2.05 -8.79 4.05
N SER A 272 -1.50 -8.29 2.95
CA SER A 272 -2.24 -8.10 1.69
C SER A 272 -2.72 -9.44 1.12
N PHE A 273 -1.91 -10.50 1.13
CA PHE A 273 -2.34 -11.83 0.69
C PHE A 273 -3.42 -12.42 1.60
N ILE A 274 -3.25 -12.31 2.93
CA ILE A 274 -4.25 -12.77 3.89
C ILE A 274 -5.60 -12.09 3.60
N ARG A 275 -5.60 -10.76 3.47
CA ARG A 275 -6.80 -9.98 3.18
C ARG A 275 -7.44 -10.39 1.85
N LEU A 276 -6.66 -10.47 0.77
CA LEU A 276 -7.18 -10.79 -0.56
C LEU A 276 -7.74 -12.21 -0.62
N PHE A 277 -7.02 -13.19 -0.09
CA PHE A 277 -7.47 -14.58 -0.12
C PHE A 277 -8.73 -14.78 0.73
N SER A 278 -8.79 -14.15 1.90
CA SER A 278 -10.02 -14.15 2.71
C SER A 278 -11.18 -13.45 2.01
N LEU A 279 -10.93 -12.31 1.35
CA LEU A 279 -11.95 -11.57 0.59
C LEU A 279 -12.55 -12.42 -0.54
N TYR A 280 -11.73 -13.23 -1.19
CA TYR A 280 -12.16 -14.11 -2.30
C TYR A 280 -12.61 -15.53 -1.85
N GLY A 281 -12.65 -15.80 -0.53
CA GLY A 281 -13.00 -17.12 0.01
C GLY A 281 -11.96 -18.19 -0.32
N LYS A 282 -10.69 -17.82 -0.45
CA LYS A 282 -9.57 -18.68 -0.82
C LYS A 282 -8.58 -18.90 0.34
N ASP A 283 -9.08 -18.91 1.58
CA ASP A 283 -8.24 -19.11 2.76
C ASP A 283 -7.43 -20.41 2.71
N TYR A 284 -7.91 -21.43 1.98
CA TYR A 284 -7.17 -22.68 1.77
C TYR A 284 -5.82 -22.48 1.07
N LEU A 285 -5.65 -21.43 0.25
CA LEU A 285 -4.38 -21.12 -0.38
C LEU A 285 -3.34 -20.61 0.64
N LEU A 286 -3.78 -20.03 1.76
CA LEU A 286 -2.88 -19.59 2.83
C LEU A 286 -2.17 -20.78 3.48
N ALA A 287 -2.85 -21.92 3.62
CA ALA A 287 -2.24 -23.14 4.13
C ALA A 287 -1.09 -23.64 3.24
N GLU A 288 -1.23 -23.46 1.92
CA GLU A 288 -0.21 -23.88 0.95
C GLU A 288 1.01 -22.95 0.89
N LEU A 289 0.86 -21.66 1.27
CA LEU A 289 2.00 -20.76 1.41
C LEU A 289 2.93 -21.16 2.56
N GLY A 290 2.40 -21.91 3.52
CA GLY A 290 3.17 -22.48 4.63
C GLY A 290 3.67 -21.46 5.65
N THR A 291 4.24 -21.98 6.73
CA THR A 291 4.79 -21.18 7.83
C THR A 291 6.03 -20.36 7.44
N GLU A 292 6.71 -20.76 6.39
CA GLU A 292 7.89 -20.05 5.89
C GLU A 292 7.58 -18.62 5.47
N TYR A 293 6.40 -18.40 4.91
CA TYR A 293 6.00 -17.10 4.37
C TYR A 293 5.06 -16.32 5.28
N LEU A 294 4.21 -16.99 6.06
CA LEU A 294 3.13 -16.36 6.81
C LEU A 294 3.42 -16.35 8.32
N THR A 295 3.00 -15.28 8.99
CA THR A 295 3.13 -15.14 10.46
C THR A 295 1.83 -15.48 11.20
N MET A 296 0.83 -16.02 10.50
CA MET A 296 -0.46 -16.41 11.07
C MET A 296 -0.52 -17.93 11.30
N PRO A 297 -1.34 -18.40 12.25
CA PRO A 297 -1.57 -19.82 12.41
C PRO A 297 -2.39 -20.36 11.23
N LEU A 298 -1.86 -21.38 10.59
CA LEU A 298 -2.52 -22.09 9.50
C LEU A 298 -3.18 -23.37 9.99
N ASN A 299 -4.08 -23.91 9.19
CA ASN A 299 -4.70 -25.20 9.46
C ASN A 299 -3.63 -26.28 9.75
N GLY A 300 -3.84 -27.03 10.80
CA GLY A 300 -2.89 -28.04 11.26
C GLY A 300 -1.78 -27.52 12.19
N GLN A 301 -1.71 -26.23 12.49
CA GLN A 301 -0.72 -25.63 13.39
C GLN A 301 -1.31 -25.34 14.76
N LEU A 302 -0.44 -25.23 15.76
CA LEU A 302 -0.83 -24.79 17.10
C LEU A 302 -1.32 -23.34 17.04
N ALA A 303 -2.50 -23.09 17.62
CA ALA A 303 -3.05 -21.75 17.73
C ALA A 303 -2.19 -20.87 18.65
N PRO A 304 -2.01 -19.58 18.36
CA PRO A 304 -1.40 -18.65 19.30
C PRO A 304 -2.18 -18.53 20.61
N GLU A 305 -1.49 -18.11 21.67
CA GLU A 305 -2.18 -17.76 22.91
C GLU A 305 -3.12 -16.57 22.70
N ILE A 306 -4.28 -16.62 23.36
CA ILE A 306 -5.20 -15.49 23.47
C ILE A 306 -4.72 -14.60 24.60
N HIS A 307 -4.41 -13.36 24.27
CA HIS A 307 -4.00 -12.34 25.24
C HIS A 307 -5.22 -11.59 25.76
N THR A 308 -5.29 -11.46 27.09
CA THR A 308 -6.30 -10.70 27.79
C THR A 308 -5.62 -9.62 28.65
N ARG A 309 -6.38 -8.78 29.34
CA ARG A 309 -5.80 -7.78 30.26
C ARG A 309 -5.08 -8.48 31.42
N GLY A 310 -3.79 -8.73 31.28
CA GLY A 310 -2.91 -9.23 32.32
C GLY A 310 -2.59 -10.73 32.30
N THR A 311 -3.23 -11.52 31.42
CA THR A 311 -2.94 -12.96 31.25
C THR A 311 -3.01 -13.40 29.79
N SER A 312 -2.43 -14.55 29.49
CA SER A 312 -2.63 -15.24 28.23
C SER A 312 -2.96 -16.71 28.47
N PHE A 313 -3.64 -17.35 27.52
CA PHE A 313 -3.97 -18.76 27.58
C PHE A 313 -4.07 -19.40 26.19
N LEU A 314 -3.75 -20.69 26.12
CA LEU A 314 -3.99 -21.50 24.91
C LEU A 314 -5.47 -21.87 24.82
N SER A 315 -6.07 -21.55 23.68
CA SER A 315 -7.44 -21.94 23.39
C SER A 315 -7.50 -23.38 22.90
N LYS A 316 -8.49 -24.14 23.37
CA LYS A 316 -8.74 -25.54 22.99
C LYS A 316 -10.24 -25.77 22.82
N ASN A 317 -10.58 -26.64 21.88
CA ASN A 317 -11.96 -26.98 21.54
C ASN A 317 -12.84 -25.72 21.45
N SER A 318 -12.45 -24.79 20.62
CA SER A 318 -13.03 -23.45 20.61
C SER A 318 -13.23 -22.87 19.24
N LEU A 319 -14.21 -21.99 19.14
CA LEU A 319 -14.47 -21.12 18.01
C LEU A 319 -14.08 -19.69 18.39
N LEU A 320 -13.01 -19.17 17.81
CA LEU A 320 -12.65 -17.78 17.91
C LEU A 320 -13.46 -16.96 16.91
N VAL A 321 -13.96 -15.81 17.33
CA VAL A 321 -14.77 -14.90 16.53
C VAL A 321 -14.18 -13.51 16.60
N PHE A 322 -13.49 -13.09 15.55
CA PHE A 322 -12.97 -11.74 15.41
C PHE A 322 -14.01 -10.86 14.72
N TYR A 323 -14.38 -9.75 15.35
CA TYR A 323 -15.45 -8.89 14.88
C TYR A 323 -15.17 -7.40 15.17
N GLU A 324 -15.94 -6.53 14.53
CA GLU A 324 -16.01 -5.10 14.78
C GLU A 324 -17.47 -4.68 14.90
N THR A 325 -17.81 -3.86 15.89
CA THR A 325 -19.20 -3.47 16.16
C THR A 325 -19.84 -2.69 15.02
N GLY A 326 -19.08 -1.83 14.32
CA GLY A 326 -19.55 -1.05 13.17
C GLY A 326 -19.69 -1.82 11.86
N CYS A 327 -19.32 -3.08 11.83
CA CYS A 327 -19.32 -3.92 10.63
C CYS A 327 -20.68 -4.58 10.41
N GLY A 328 -21.38 -4.24 9.34
CA GLY A 328 -22.72 -4.79 9.03
C GLY A 328 -22.72 -6.30 8.78
N SER A 329 -21.67 -6.87 8.14
CA SER A 329 -21.53 -8.32 7.96
C SER A 329 -21.31 -9.03 9.30
N CYS A 330 -20.53 -8.43 10.21
CA CYS A 330 -20.31 -8.96 11.55
C CYS A 330 -21.62 -9.07 12.33
N HIS A 331 -22.49 -8.07 12.24
CA HIS A 331 -23.77 -8.09 12.92
C HIS A 331 -24.61 -9.31 12.48
N ASN A 332 -24.73 -9.58 11.21
CA ASN A 332 -25.48 -10.72 10.67
C ASN A 332 -24.89 -12.06 11.14
N GLU A 333 -23.57 -12.21 11.07
CA GLU A 333 -22.89 -13.45 11.47
C GLU A 333 -22.95 -13.69 12.98
N LEU A 334 -22.85 -12.63 13.81
CA LEU A 334 -23.02 -12.71 15.25
C LEU A 334 -24.46 -13.09 15.67
N GLU A 335 -25.47 -12.59 14.98
CA GLU A 335 -26.86 -13.03 15.20
C GLU A 335 -27.06 -14.49 14.79
N MET A 336 -26.48 -14.95 13.69
CA MET A 336 -26.48 -16.37 13.33
C MET A 336 -25.77 -17.21 14.39
N LEU A 337 -24.65 -16.75 14.93
CA LEU A 337 -23.91 -17.44 15.98
C LEU A 337 -24.71 -17.55 17.29
N LYS A 338 -25.40 -16.49 17.71
CA LYS A 338 -26.32 -16.52 18.86
C LYS A 338 -27.39 -17.60 18.70
N ASN A 339 -28.00 -17.68 17.51
CA ASN A 339 -29.03 -18.68 17.19
C ASN A 339 -28.50 -20.12 17.17
N ARG A 340 -27.19 -20.32 17.02
CA ARG A 340 -26.53 -21.63 16.98
C ARG A 340 -25.68 -21.91 18.21
N TYR A 341 -25.66 -21.01 19.20
CA TYR A 341 -24.78 -21.13 20.36
C TYR A 341 -25.07 -22.41 21.19
N SER A 342 -26.32 -22.80 21.38
CA SER A 342 -26.67 -24.04 22.05
C SER A 342 -26.07 -25.28 21.38
N LEU A 343 -26.08 -25.32 20.04
CA LEU A 343 -25.48 -26.41 19.29
C LEU A 343 -23.96 -26.50 19.52
N LEU A 344 -23.26 -25.37 19.56
CA LEU A 344 -21.83 -25.32 19.83
C LEU A 344 -21.55 -25.75 21.30
N ALA A 345 -22.34 -25.26 22.24
CA ALA A 345 -22.20 -25.62 23.63
C ALA A 345 -22.47 -27.12 23.89
N ASP A 346 -23.47 -27.72 23.26
CA ASP A 346 -23.77 -29.14 23.34
C ASP A 346 -22.61 -30.01 22.75
N ASN A 347 -21.90 -29.50 21.79
CA ASN A 347 -20.67 -30.11 21.23
C ASN A 347 -19.40 -29.71 22.00
N GLN A 348 -19.52 -29.05 23.16
CA GLN A 348 -18.43 -28.60 24.03
C GLN A 348 -17.46 -27.63 23.33
N ILE A 349 -17.91 -26.94 22.28
CA ILE A 349 -17.11 -25.91 21.60
C ILE A 349 -17.25 -24.58 22.35
N ARG A 350 -16.16 -24.10 22.92
CA ARG A 350 -16.08 -22.82 23.61
C ARG A 350 -16.07 -21.67 22.62
N VAL A 351 -17.00 -20.75 22.70
CA VAL A 351 -17.01 -19.55 21.86
C VAL A 351 -16.22 -18.44 22.55
N ILE A 352 -15.25 -17.85 21.84
CA ILE A 352 -14.40 -16.76 22.32
C ILE A 352 -14.49 -15.62 21.29
N SER A 353 -15.04 -14.48 21.67
CA SER A 353 -15.15 -13.32 20.80
C SER A 353 -14.10 -12.26 21.12
N ILE A 354 -13.48 -11.69 20.08
CA ILE A 354 -12.42 -10.71 20.17
C ILE A 354 -12.79 -9.53 19.27
N ALA A 355 -12.98 -8.35 19.87
CA ALA A 355 -13.43 -7.15 19.17
C ALA A 355 -12.28 -6.27 18.69
N ALA A 356 -12.44 -5.66 17.51
CA ALA A 356 -11.57 -4.61 16.95
C ALA A 356 -12.01 -3.19 17.39
N ASP A 357 -12.86 -3.09 18.40
CA ASP A 357 -13.39 -1.81 18.84
C ASP A 357 -12.29 -0.98 19.55
N THR A 358 -12.32 0.34 19.37
CA THR A 358 -11.41 1.28 20.05
C THR A 358 -12.09 1.99 21.23
N SER A 359 -13.41 1.81 21.43
CA SER A 359 -14.20 2.38 22.52
C SER A 359 -14.70 1.29 23.46
N GLN A 360 -14.43 1.47 24.75
CA GLN A 360 -14.90 0.58 25.78
C GLN A 360 -16.43 0.55 25.88
N GLU A 361 -17.08 1.70 25.78
CA GLU A 361 -18.53 1.83 25.83
C GLU A 361 -19.23 1.06 24.70
N VAL A 362 -18.70 1.19 23.48
CA VAL A 362 -19.19 0.49 22.27
C VAL A 362 -19.05 -1.02 22.44
N PHE A 363 -17.88 -1.48 22.87
CA PHE A 363 -17.62 -2.90 23.13
C PHE A 363 -18.55 -3.48 24.20
N GLU A 364 -18.68 -2.81 25.36
CA GLU A 364 -19.52 -3.28 26.47
C GLU A 364 -21.00 -3.34 26.06
N TYR A 365 -21.49 -2.33 25.34
CA TYR A 365 -22.86 -2.31 24.84
C TYR A 365 -23.13 -3.50 23.91
N THR A 366 -22.28 -3.73 22.92
CA THR A 366 -22.47 -4.81 21.94
C THR A 366 -22.29 -6.18 22.55
N SER A 367 -21.23 -6.36 23.33
CA SER A 367 -20.90 -7.66 23.94
C SER A 367 -21.86 -8.09 25.05
N SER A 368 -22.59 -7.16 25.66
CA SER A 368 -23.61 -7.48 26.64
C SER A 368 -24.74 -8.39 26.11
N GLY A 369 -25.01 -8.32 24.80
CA GLY A 369 -26.01 -9.14 24.13
C GLY A 369 -25.54 -10.53 23.71
N PHE A 370 -24.29 -10.93 24.01
CA PHE A 370 -23.77 -12.25 23.64
C PHE A 370 -24.05 -13.30 24.70
N LEU A 371 -24.34 -14.53 24.26
CA LEU A 371 -24.70 -15.65 25.13
C LEU A 371 -23.48 -16.36 25.75
N TRP A 372 -22.27 -16.19 25.16
CA TRP A 372 -21.01 -16.75 25.66
C TRP A 372 -20.33 -15.79 26.65
N GLU A 373 -19.47 -16.34 27.48
CA GLU A 373 -18.80 -15.57 28.55
C GLU A 373 -17.50 -14.91 28.10
N ASP A 374 -16.76 -15.57 27.17
CA ASP A 374 -15.44 -15.14 26.75
C ASP A 374 -15.52 -14.02 25.69
N LYS A 375 -15.33 -12.79 26.16
CA LYS A 375 -15.46 -11.58 25.34
C LYS A 375 -14.28 -10.67 25.64
N PHE A 376 -13.46 -10.40 24.65
CA PHE A 376 -12.21 -9.64 24.81
C PHE A 376 -12.12 -8.47 23.84
N CYS A 377 -11.51 -7.39 24.31
CA CYS A 377 -11.11 -6.24 23.52
C CYS A 377 -9.92 -5.56 24.20
N ASP A 378 -8.87 -5.26 23.43
CA ASP A 378 -7.72 -4.48 23.93
C ASP A 378 -7.83 -2.99 23.59
N PHE A 379 -8.81 -2.61 22.77
CA PHE A 379 -9.08 -1.26 22.26
C PHE A 379 -8.02 -0.69 21.34
N GLU A 380 -7.18 -1.56 20.77
CA GLU A 380 -6.16 -1.20 19.76
C GLU A 380 -6.63 -1.48 18.33
N GLY A 381 -7.89 -1.83 18.13
CA GLY A 381 -8.46 -2.13 16.82
C GLY A 381 -7.78 -3.33 16.16
N PHE A 382 -7.52 -3.24 14.86
CA PHE A 382 -6.78 -4.29 14.12
C PHE A 382 -5.29 -4.37 14.49
N ASP A 383 -4.74 -3.38 15.17
CA ASP A 383 -3.36 -3.40 15.69
C ASP A 383 -3.23 -4.14 17.02
N GLY A 384 -4.34 -4.61 17.59
CA GLY A 384 -4.38 -5.42 18.80
C GLY A 384 -3.58 -6.71 18.70
N VAL A 385 -3.00 -7.14 19.84
CA VAL A 385 -2.09 -8.30 19.88
C VAL A 385 -2.72 -9.58 19.33
N ASN A 386 -3.99 -9.83 19.63
CA ASN A 386 -4.71 -11.01 19.15
C ASN A 386 -4.97 -10.94 17.64
N PHE A 387 -5.34 -9.77 17.13
CA PHE A 387 -5.54 -9.56 15.69
C PHE A 387 -4.23 -9.80 14.92
N ARG A 388 -3.11 -9.27 15.42
CA ARG A 388 -1.79 -9.50 14.81
C ARG A 388 -1.35 -10.96 14.84
N ASN A 389 -1.47 -11.61 16.00
CA ASN A 389 -1.00 -13.00 16.17
C ASN A 389 -1.81 -13.99 15.33
N TYR A 390 -3.08 -13.71 15.11
CA TYR A 390 -3.96 -14.52 14.27
C TYR A 390 -4.03 -14.04 12.82
N GLY A 391 -3.29 -12.99 12.44
CA GLY A 391 -3.28 -12.44 11.09
C GLY A 391 -4.66 -11.96 10.63
N ILE A 392 -5.43 -11.34 11.53
CA ILE A 392 -6.77 -10.85 11.23
C ILE A 392 -6.67 -9.48 10.56
N VAL A 393 -7.10 -9.40 9.32
CA VAL A 393 -7.08 -8.17 8.49
C VAL A 393 -8.46 -7.73 8.04
N GLY A 394 -9.49 -8.54 8.37
CA GLY A 394 -10.89 -8.24 8.06
C GLY A 394 -11.82 -8.97 9.02
N THR A 395 -13.03 -8.44 9.17
CA THR A 395 -14.07 -8.98 10.07
C THR A 395 -15.39 -9.18 9.29
N PRO A 396 -16.19 -10.19 9.65
CA PRO A 396 -15.90 -11.21 10.67
C PRO A 396 -14.87 -12.25 10.18
N THR A 397 -14.09 -12.81 11.11
CA THR A 397 -13.25 -13.98 10.87
C THR A 397 -13.50 -15.00 11.98
N PHE A 398 -13.75 -16.25 11.58
CA PHE A 398 -13.94 -17.38 12.49
C PHE A 398 -12.74 -18.31 12.40
N ILE A 399 -12.23 -18.78 13.55
CA ILE A 399 -11.14 -19.77 13.58
C ILE A 399 -11.57 -20.91 14.49
N LEU A 400 -11.63 -22.10 13.93
CA LEU A 400 -11.94 -23.32 14.67
C LEU A 400 -10.66 -23.95 15.20
N ILE A 401 -10.61 -24.24 16.51
CA ILE A 401 -9.48 -24.85 17.22
C ILE A 401 -9.97 -26.14 17.87
N ASP A 402 -9.23 -27.23 17.70
CA ASP A 402 -9.56 -28.51 18.27
C ASP A 402 -9.15 -28.67 19.75
N GLU A 403 -9.38 -29.86 20.29
CA GLU A 403 -9.05 -30.26 21.66
C GLU A 403 -7.54 -30.23 21.98
N ASN A 404 -6.70 -30.34 20.97
CA ASN A 404 -5.23 -30.26 21.08
C ASN A 404 -4.70 -28.84 20.95
N GLY A 405 -5.55 -27.86 20.65
CA GLY A 405 -5.16 -26.48 20.38
C GLY A 405 -4.70 -26.24 18.93
N ILE A 406 -5.02 -27.16 18.02
CA ILE A 406 -4.63 -27.06 16.61
C ILE A 406 -5.74 -26.35 15.81
N VAL A 407 -5.36 -25.40 14.97
CA VAL A 407 -6.27 -24.74 14.04
C VAL A 407 -6.80 -25.74 13.01
N ARG A 408 -8.11 -25.89 12.93
CA ARG A 408 -8.81 -26.77 12.00
C ARG A 408 -9.32 -26.04 10.76
N GLY A 409 -9.72 -24.78 10.93
CA GLY A 409 -10.22 -23.98 9.82
C GLY A 409 -10.26 -22.50 10.13
N ARG A 410 -10.27 -21.71 9.07
CA ARG A 410 -10.48 -20.27 9.09
C ARG A 410 -11.60 -19.95 8.09
N TYR A 411 -12.61 -19.21 8.51
CA TYR A 411 -13.83 -18.97 7.74
C TYR A 411 -14.23 -17.50 7.80
N ALA A 412 -14.76 -16.99 6.70
CA ALA A 412 -15.35 -15.65 6.65
C ALA A 412 -16.83 -15.64 7.06
N GLN A 413 -17.51 -16.81 6.99
CA GLN A 413 -18.93 -16.96 7.27
C GLN A 413 -19.18 -18.22 8.09
N LEU A 414 -20.05 -18.10 9.10
CA LEU A 414 -20.41 -19.21 10.00
C LEU A 414 -20.99 -20.41 9.27
N LYS A 415 -21.73 -20.18 8.16
CA LYS A 415 -22.32 -21.27 7.35
C LYS A 415 -21.31 -22.22 6.74
N GLU A 416 -20.07 -21.76 6.52
CA GLU A 416 -18.98 -22.56 5.95
C GLU A 416 -18.48 -23.59 6.98
N LEU A 417 -18.33 -23.14 8.21
CA LEU A 417 -17.97 -23.99 9.35
C LEU A 417 -19.03 -25.08 9.64
N LEU A 418 -20.31 -24.81 9.41
CA LEU A 418 -21.40 -25.73 9.73
C LEU A 418 -21.68 -26.79 8.62
N LYS A 419 -20.90 -26.77 7.53
CA LYS A 419 -21.00 -27.79 6.47
C LYS A 419 -20.05 -28.97 6.69
N GLU A 420 -19.07 -28.83 7.56
CA GLU A 420 -18.16 -29.89 8.03
C GLU A 420 -18.74 -30.58 9.28
#